data_fbb665b36cd5dd4fc1002b45a7be278d
#
_entry.id   fbb665b36cd5dd4fc1002b45a7be278d
#
_cell.length_a   1.000
_cell.length_b   1.000
_cell.length_c   1.000
_cell.angle_alpha   90.00
_cell.angle_beta   90.00
_cell.angle_gamma   90.00
#
_symmetry.space_group_name_H-M   'P 1'
#
loop_
_entity.id
_entity.type
_entity.pdbx_description
1 polymer ?
#
loop_
_entity_poly.entity_id
_entity_poly.type
_entity_poly.pdbx_seq_one_letter_code
_entity_poly.pdbx_strand_id
1 'polypeptide(L)'
;MSTAVPQPEIKTSMKETLLTPRFYTTDFDAMAEMNLSSQKEELEAMVAEMKADYNCHHFVRTEAFEKSWEHIDGKKREAFLEFLERSCTSEFSGFLLFKELSRKLKGRNQLLADIFHYMARDEARHAGFLNKAMKDFNITLDLGYLTKHRTYTFFKPEWVIYAVYLSEKIGYWRYITIYRHLEQHPEYEFYPLFQMFESWCQDENRHGDIFKALL
;
A
#
# COMPACT_ATOMS: atom_id res chain seq x y z
N MET A 1 1.81 -18.77 37.26
CA MET A 1 2.96 -18.06 36.64
C MET A 1 2.39 -17.33 35.44
N SER A 2 2.39 -16.02 35.45
CA SER A 2 1.93 -15.23 34.30
C SER A 2 3.00 -15.29 33.22
N THR A 3 2.75 -16.02 32.15
CA THR A 3 3.61 -15.99 30.97
C THR A 3 3.41 -14.65 30.28
N ALA A 4 4.36 -13.74 30.47
CA ALA A 4 4.36 -12.47 29.78
C ALA A 4 4.34 -12.75 28.27
N VAL A 5 3.33 -12.20 27.56
CA VAL A 5 3.27 -12.26 26.10
C VAL A 5 4.52 -11.54 25.55
N PRO A 6 5.32 -12.18 24.70
CA PRO A 6 6.50 -11.56 24.13
C PRO A 6 6.10 -10.25 23.43
N GLN A 7 6.81 -9.17 23.71
CA GLN A 7 6.61 -7.92 22.97
C GLN A 7 7.22 -8.06 21.57
N PRO A 8 6.54 -7.57 20.52
CA PRO A 8 7.06 -7.65 19.17
C PRO A 8 8.42 -6.96 19.03
N GLU A 9 9.34 -7.57 18.31
CA GLU A 9 10.59 -6.92 17.90
C GLU A 9 10.29 -5.75 16.97
N ILE A 10 10.78 -4.57 17.30
CA ILE A 10 10.61 -3.37 16.49
C ILE A 10 11.79 -3.25 15.53
N LYS A 11 11.49 -3.37 14.22
CA LYS A 11 12.46 -3.14 13.15
C LYS A 11 12.41 -1.70 12.66
N THR A 12 13.55 -1.07 12.51
CA THR A 12 13.65 0.29 11.95
C THR A 12 13.51 0.29 10.43
N SER A 13 14.19 -0.61 9.75
CA SER A 13 14.04 -0.90 8.32
C SER A 13 14.98 -2.02 7.90
N MET A 14 14.74 -2.61 6.73
CA MET A 14 15.75 -3.46 6.08
C MET A 14 16.92 -2.64 5.57
N LYS A 15 18.07 -3.30 5.37
CA LYS A 15 19.20 -2.72 4.64
C LYS A 15 18.71 -2.30 3.24
N GLU A 16 19.02 -1.06 2.86
CA GLU A 16 18.62 -0.52 1.57
C GLU A 16 19.27 -1.29 0.42
N THR A 17 18.46 -1.69 -0.55
CA THR A 17 18.87 -2.42 -1.76
C THR A 17 18.16 -1.81 -2.97
N LEU A 18 18.45 -2.32 -4.17
CA LEU A 18 17.73 -1.93 -5.40
C LEU A 18 16.23 -2.23 -5.33
N LEU A 19 15.82 -3.20 -4.48
CA LEU A 19 14.43 -3.61 -4.31
C LEU A 19 13.72 -2.84 -3.17
N THR A 20 14.42 -1.98 -2.46
CA THR A 20 13.81 -1.17 -1.39
C THR A 20 12.85 -0.16 -2.00
N PRO A 21 11.58 -0.12 -1.55
CA PRO A 21 10.60 0.85 -2.03
C PRO A 21 11.10 2.28 -1.84
N ARG A 22 10.87 3.13 -2.83
CA ARG A 22 11.34 4.52 -2.83
C ARG A 22 10.26 5.45 -2.34
N PHE A 23 10.70 6.56 -1.72
CA PHE A 23 9.84 7.67 -1.34
C PHE A 23 9.99 8.78 -2.37
N TYR A 24 8.87 9.27 -2.89
CA TYR A 24 8.87 10.27 -3.95
C TYR A 24 8.45 11.64 -3.44
N THR A 25 8.95 12.67 -4.11
CA THR A 25 8.45 14.03 -4.04
C THR A 25 8.42 14.65 -5.44
N THR A 26 7.68 15.73 -5.61
CA THR A 26 7.50 16.36 -6.93
C THR A 26 7.38 17.88 -6.81
N ASP A 27 7.26 18.54 -7.96
CA ASP A 27 6.86 19.93 -8.06
C ASP A 27 5.34 20.03 -7.85
N PHE A 28 4.95 20.43 -6.63
CA PHE A 28 3.53 20.54 -6.25
C PHE A 28 2.84 21.72 -6.95
N ASP A 29 3.57 22.74 -7.36
CA ASP A 29 3.01 23.88 -8.07
C ASP A 29 2.65 23.48 -9.50
N ALA A 30 3.56 22.84 -10.20
CA ALA A 30 3.29 22.26 -11.52
C ALA A 30 2.18 21.19 -11.48
N MET A 31 2.14 20.37 -10.42
CA MET A 31 1.05 19.38 -10.25
C MET A 31 -0.31 20.06 -10.07
N ALA A 32 -0.38 21.19 -9.36
CA ALA A 32 -1.62 21.94 -9.15
C ALA A 32 -2.16 22.60 -10.44
N GLU A 33 -1.27 22.92 -11.37
CA GLU A 33 -1.59 23.56 -12.66
C GLU A 33 -1.98 22.55 -13.76
N MET A 34 -1.98 21.24 -13.46
CA MET A 34 -2.39 20.23 -14.44
C MET A 34 -3.82 20.47 -14.93
N ASN A 35 -3.97 20.50 -16.24
CA ASN A 35 -5.28 20.64 -16.88
C ASN A 35 -5.95 19.28 -17.02
N LEU A 36 -7.02 19.07 -16.27
CA LEU A 36 -7.78 17.82 -16.24
C LEU A 36 -9.13 17.91 -16.98
N SER A 37 -9.35 18.95 -17.77
CA SER A 37 -10.68 19.22 -18.38
C SER A 37 -11.16 18.10 -19.30
N SER A 38 -10.26 17.41 -19.99
CA SER A 38 -10.59 16.29 -20.88
C SER A 38 -10.95 14.99 -20.16
N GLN A 39 -10.42 14.78 -18.95
CA GLN A 39 -10.64 13.56 -18.15
C GLN A 39 -11.52 13.82 -16.92
N LYS A 40 -12.06 15.03 -16.78
CA LYS A 40 -12.72 15.48 -15.55
C LYS A 40 -13.87 14.58 -15.13
N GLU A 41 -14.78 14.26 -16.03
CA GLU A 41 -15.95 13.42 -15.75
C GLU A 41 -15.55 12.00 -15.30
N GLU A 42 -14.55 11.43 -15.97
CA GLU A 42 -14.02 10.11 -15.63
C GLU A 42 -13.37 10.12 -14.23
N LEU A 43 -12.54 11.11 -13.94
CA LEU A 43 -11.90 11.26 -12.65
C LEU A 43 -12.89 11.55 -11.52
N GLU A 44 -13.94 12.35 -11.76
CA GLU A 44 -15.00 12.61 -10.80
C GLU A 44 -15.80 11.32 -10.49
N ALA A 45 -16.06 10.48 -11.49
CA ALA A 45 -16.69 9.17 -11.28
C ALA A 45 -15.82 8.24 -10.44
N MET A 46 -14.51 8.19 -10.71
CA MET A 46 -13.55 7.40 -9.91
C MET A 46 -13.46 7.91 -8.46
N VAL A 47 -13.47 9.22 -8.25
CA VAL A 47 -13.53 9.82 -6.89
C VAL A 47 -14.80 9.41 -6.16
N ALA A 48 -15.94 9.41 -6.84
CA ALA A 48 -17.21 9.00 -6.24
C ALA A 48 -17.17 7.52 -5.81
N GLU A 49 -16.55 6.66 -6.61
CA GLU A 49 -16.35 5.25 -6.29
C GLU A 49 -15.42 5.08 -5.07
N MET A 50 -14.27 5.75 -5.04
CA MET A 50 -13.37 5.71 -3.87
C MET A 50 -14.05 6.25 -2.62
N LYS A 51 -14.87 7.29 -2.74
CA LYS A 51 -15.63 7.86 -1.62
C LYS A 51 -16.64 6.88 -1.04
N ALA A 52 -17.25 6.04 -1.88
CA ALA A 52 -18.20 5.02 -1.43
C ALA A 52 -17.53 3.94 -0.57
N ASP A 53 -16.22 3.75 -0.71
CA ASP A 53 -15.37 2.86 0.12
C ASP A 53 -15.92 1.42 0.22
N TYR A 54 -16.25 0.82 -0.92
CA TYR A 54 -16.82 -0.53 -0.99
C TYR A 54 -15.94 -1.59 -0.32
N ASN A 55 -14.62 -1.36 -0.25
CA ASN A 55 -13.64 -2.27 0.32
C ASN A 55 -13.39 -2.07 1.83
N CYS A 56 -14.10 -1.16 2.49
CA CYS A 56 -13.87 -0.87 3.92
C CYS A 56 -14.00 -2.09 4.84
N HIS A 57 -14.80 -3.08 4.43
CA HIS A 57 -15.03 -4.31 5.19
C HIS A 57 -14.05 -5.44 4.86
N HIS A 58 -13.25 -5.32 3.80
CA HIS A 58 -12.41 -6.40 3.29
C HIS A 58 -11.12 -6.58 4.09
N PHE A 59 -10.66 -5.54 4.78
CA PHE A 59 -9.43 -5.56 5.58
C PHE A 59 -9.70 -5.80 7.06
N VAL A 60 -10.66 -6.67 7.37
CA VAL A 60 -11.02 -7.07 8.73
C VAL A 60 -10.35 -8.40 9.06
N ARG A 61 -9.59 -8.42 10.15
CA ARG A 61 -8.99 -9.66 10.65
C ARG A 61 -10.08 -10.55 11.24
N THR A 62 -10.15 -11.77 10.75
CA THR A 62 -11.05 -12.81 11.23
C THR A 62 -10.36 -13.69 12.27
N GLU A 63 -11.10 -14.62 12.89
CA GLU A 63 -10.55 -15.64 13.80
C GLU A 63 -9.45 -16.51 13.16
N ALA A 64 -9.38 -16.56 11.83
CA ALA A 64 -8.32 -17.25 11.11
C ALA A 64 -6.92 -16.69 11.44
N PHE A 65 -6.81 -15.42 11.84
CA PHE A 65 -5.56 -14.79 12.25
C PHE A 65 -5.18 -15.07 13.72
N GLU A 66 -6.06 -15.64 14.54
CA GLU A 66 -5.85 -15.82 15.98
C GLU A 66 -5.09 -17.13 16.31
N LYS A 67 -4.50 -17.77 15.31
CA LYS A 67 -3.73 -18.98 15.46
C LYS A 67 -2.26 -18.69 15.80
N SER A 68 -1.55 -19.71 16.34
CA SER A 68 -0.09 -19.63 16.42
C SER A 68 0.53 -19.86 15.04
N TRP A 69 1.50 -19.02 14.69
CA TRP A 69 2.23 -19.06 13.42
C TRP A 69 3.67 -19.53 13.59
N GLU A 70 4.00 -20.12 14.75
CA GLU A 70 5.36 -20.62 15.05
C GLU A 70 5.78 -21.79 14.14
N HIS A 71 4.81 -22.51 13.57
CA HIS A 71 5.08 -23.57 12.60
C HIS A 71 5.59 -23.06 11.24
N ILE A 72 5.48 -21.77 10.98
CA ILE A 72 6.08 -21.11 9.81
C ILE A 72 7.50 -20.71 10.22
N ASP A 73 8.48 -21.49 9.85
CA ASP A 73 9.88 -21.36 10.24
C ASP A 73 10.85 -21.32 9.04
N GLY A 74 12.15 -21.24 9.34
CA GLY A 74 13.22 -21.31 8.36
C GLY A 74 13.06 -20.35 7.19
N LYS A 75 13.43 -20.81 6.00
CA LYS A 75 13.41 -19.99 4.78
C LYS A 75 12.02 -19.49 4.38
N LYS A 76 10.96 -20.26 4.69
CA LYS A 76 9.58 -19.83 4.43
C LYS A 76 9.23 -18.59 5.25
N ARG A 77 9.55 -18.62 6.54
CA ARG A 77 9.34 -17.48 7.44
C ARG A 77 10.17 -16.27 6.98
N GLU A 78 11.44 -16.46 6.68
CA GLU A 78 12.32 -15.36 6.21
C GLU A 78 11.79 -14.69 4.96
N ALA A 79 11.43 -15.47 3.93
CA ALA A 79 10.88 -14.96 2.68
C ALA A 79 9.53 -14.25 2.89
N PHE A 80 8.67 -14.78 3.75
CA PHE A 80 7.39 -14.18 4.03
C PHE A 80 7.51 -12.88 4.81
N LEU A 81 8.38 -12.80 5.80
CA LEU A 81 8.66 -11.57 6.54
C LEU A 81 9.29 -10.49 5.65
N GLU A 82 10.19 -10.89 4.75
CA GLU A 82 10.73 -9.96 3.75
C GLU A 82 9.63 -9.43 2.82
N PHE A 83 8.73 -10.29 2.38
CA PHE A 83 7.56 -9.88 1.58
C PHE A 83 6.68 -8.88 2.34
N LEU A 84 6.34 -9.16 3.60
CA LEU A 84 5.50 -8.27 4.43
C LEU A 84 6.19 -6.93 4.66
N GLU A 85 7.48 -6.92 4.99
CA GLU A 85 8.24 -5.69 5.26
C GLU A 85 8.35 -4.81 4.01
N ARG A 86 8.69 -5.39 2.85
CA ARG A 86 8.80 -4.66 1.58
C ARG A 86 7.44 -4.13 1.13
N SER A 87 6.40 -4.94 1.22
CA SER A 87 5.04 -4.53 0.87
C SER A 87 4.56 -3.43 1.81
N CYS A 88 4.70 -3.59 3.12
CA CYS A 88 4.33 -2.56 4.10
C CYS A 88 5.07 -1.23 3.86
N THR A 89 6.35 -1.28 3.52
CA THR A 89 7.14 -0.08 3.20
C THR A 89 6.67 0.58 1.92
N SER A 90 6.29 -0.20 0.89
CA SER A 90 5.75 0.31 -0.38
C SER A 90 4.44 1.04 -0.15
N GLU A 91 3.45 0.39 0.44
CA GLU A 91 2.15 0.98 0.77
C GLU A 91 2.30 2.23 1.66
N PHE A 92 3.19 2.17 2.64
CA PHE A 92 3.46 3.32 3.50
C PHE A 92 4.13 4.48 2.75
N SER A 93 4.97 4.21 1.75
CA SER A 93 5.53 5.24 0.89
C SER A 93 4.46 5.90 0.02
N GLY A 94 3.54 5.13 -0.53
CA GLY A 94 2.35 5.60 -1.25
C GLY A 94 1.47 6.48 -0.36
N PHE A 95 1.14 6.01 0.84
CA PHE A 95 0.41 6.81 1.83
C PHE A 95 1.02 8.18 2.06
N LEU A 96 2.33 8.26 2.28
CA LEU A 96 3.01 9.53 2.57
C LEU A 96 3.02 10.47 1.37
N LEU A 97 3.22 9.93 0.16
CA LEU A 97 3.16 10.69 -1.09
C LEU A 97 1.76 11.26 -1.31
N PHE A 98 0.74 10.42 -1.28
CA PHE A 98 -0.64 10.84 -1.55
C PHE A 98 -1.17 11.80 -0.49
N LYS A 99 -0.84 11.58 0.77
CA LYS A 99 -1.18 12.50 1.86
C LYS A 99 -0.58 13.90 1.64
N GLU A 100 0.68 13.98 1.21
CA GLU A 100 1.34 15.26 0.97
C GLU A 100 0.79 15.92 -0.29
N LEU A 101 0.53 15.18 -1.37
CA LEU A 101 -0.12 15.67 -2.59
C LEU A 101 -1.51 16.23 -2.25
N SER A 102 -2.36 15.47 -1.56
CA SER A 102 -3.67 15.95 -1.14
C SER A 102 -3.58 17.28 -0.38
N ARG A 103 -2.67 17.35 0.60
CA ARG A 103 -2.48 18.54 1.43
C ARG A 103 -2.03 19.76 0.62
N LYS A 104 -1.11 19.60 -0.33
CA LYS A 104 -0.52 20.67 -1.13
C LYS A 104 -1.44 21.17 -2.25
N LEU A 105 -2.28 20.28 -2.77
CA LEU A 105 -3.18 20.58 -3.88
C LEU A 105 -4.55 21.13 -3.41
N LYS A 106 -4.87 20.98 -2.14
CA LYS A 106 -6.14 21.45 -1.57
C LYS A 106 -6.33 22.96 -1.80
N GLY A 107 -7.48 23.33 -2.37
CA GLY A 107 -7.83 24.71 -2.72
C GLY A 107 -7.17 25.23 -3.99
N ARG A 108 -6.32 24.45 -4.66
CA ARG A 108 -5.64 24.77 -5.92
C ARG A 108 -6.11 23.89 -7.08
N ASN A 109 -6.11 22.59 -6.87
CA ASN A 109 -6.70 21.59 -7.76
C ASN A 109 -7.46 20.59 -6.89
N GLN A 110 -8.74 20.89 -6.64
CA GLN A 110 -9.53 20.15 -5.67
C GLN A 110 -9.76 18.71 -6.10
N LEU A 111 -9.94 18.45 -7.40
CA LEU A 111 -10.14 17.10 -7.93
C LEU A 111 -8.94 16.19 -7.63
N LEU A 112 -7.72 16.68 -7.93
CA LEU A 112 -6.50 15.94 -7.56
C LEU A 112 -6.33 15.80 -6.04
N ALA A 113 -6.67 16.83 -5.28
CA ALA A 113 -6.59 16.77 -3.82
C ALA A 113 -7.51 15.68 -3.25
N ASP A 114 -8.72 15.54 -3.79
CA ASP A 114 -9.68 14.52 -3.37
C ASP A 114 -9.25 13.10 -3.80
N ILE A 115 -8.76 12.95 -5.03
CA ILE A 115 -8.15 11.69 -5.51
C ILE A 115 -7.09 11.22 -4.53
N PHE A 116 -6.08 12.03 -4.28
CA PHE A 116 -4.97 11.65 -3.41
C PHE A 116 -5.37 11.52 -1.93
N HIS A 117 -6.46 12.17 -1.50
CA HIS A 117 -7.01 11.96 -0.17
C HIS A 117 -7.51 10.52 0.03
N TYR A 118 -8.31 10.03 -0.92
CA TYR A 118 -8.86 8.68 -0.83
C TYR A 118 -7.81 7.62 -1.07
N MET A 119 -6.90 7.83 -2.01
CA MET A 119 -5.76 6.92 -2.20
C MET A 119 -4.90 6.83 -0.92
N ALA A 120 -4.60 7.96 -0.27
CA ALA A 120 -3.86 7.95 1.00
C ALA A 120 -4.59 7.15 2.10
N ARG A 121 -5.93 7.18 2.13
CA ARG A 121 -6.73 6.37 3.05
C ARG A 121 -6.51 4.88 2.79
N ASP A 122 -6.58 4.46 1.53
CA ASP A 122 -6.46 3.06 1.14
C ASP A 122 -5.04 2.54 1.41
N GLU A 123 -4.01 3.28 1.03
CA GLU A 123 -2.60 2.96 1.33
C GLU A 123 -2.30 2.87 2.83
N ALA A 124 -2.90 3.76 3.64
CA ALA A 124 -2.76 3.67 5.10
C ALA A 124 -3.40 2.38 5.67
N ARG A 125 -4.50 1.93 5.08
CA ARG A 125 -5.18 0.68 5.42
C ARG A 125 -4.30 -0.52 5.06
N HIS A 126 -3.78 -0.54 3.85
CA HIS A 126 -2.88 -1.57 3.34
C HIS A 126 -1.62 -1.70 4.22
N ALA A 127 -0.88 -0.62 4.41
CA ALA A 127 0.32 -0.60 5.25
C ALA A 127 0.02 -1.01 6.70
N GLY A 128 -1.09 -0.52 7.26
CA GLY A 128 -1.51 -0.87 8.61
C GLY A 128 -1.85 -2.35 8.76
N PHE A 129 -2.49 -2.95 7.76
CA PHE A 129 -2.83 -4.36 7.76
C PHE A 129 -1.59 -5.25 7.67
N LEU A 130 -0.64 -4.91 6.78
CA LEU A 130 0.64 -5.62 6.64
C LEU A 130 1.48 -5.53 7.92
N ASN A 131 1.53 -4.36 8.55
CA ASN A 131 2.28 -4.20 9.79
C ASN A 131 1.63 -4.97 10.96
N LYS A 132 0.30 -5.13 10.96
CA LYS A 132 -0.40 -6.02 11.89
C LYS A 132 -0.10 -7.49 11.62
N ALA A 133 -0.01 -7.90 10.34
CA ALA A 133 0.37 -9.25 9.97
C ALA A 133 1.78 -9.61 10.46
N MET A 134 2.73 -8.65 10.39
CA MET A 134 4.08 -8.85 10.94
C MET A 134 4.08 -9.11 12.46
N LYS A 135 3.14 -8.52 13.21
CA LYS A 135 3.03 -8.76 14.67
C LYS A 135 2.71 -10.20 15.02
N ASP A 136 2.02 -10.93 14.15
CA ASP A 136 1.74 -12.35 14.34
C ASP A 136 3.03 -13.21 14.34
N PHE A 137 4.10 -12.63 13.81
CA PHE A 137 5.45 -13.19 13.82
C PHE A 137 6.39 -12.50 14.82
N ASN A 138 5.83 -11.77 15.79
CA ASN A 138 6.57 -11.02 16.81
C ASN A 138 7.52 -9.95 16.24
N ILE A 139 7.15 -9.34 15.09
CA ILE A 139 7.91 -8.28 14.43
C ILE A 139 6.95 -7.14 14.09
N THR A 140 7.44 -5.91 14.07
CA THR A 140 6.72 -4.74 13.56
C THR A 140 7.67 -3.71 13.00
N LEU A 141 7.28 -2.98 11.97
CA LEU A 141 8.06 -1.86 11.44
C LEU A 141 7.83 -0.60 12.27
N ASP A 142 8.90 0.12 12.54
CA ASP A 142 8.81 1.48 13.06
C ASP A 142 8.52 2.46 11.92
N LEU A 143 7.23 2.66 11.62
CA LEU A 143 6.78 3.61 10.60
C LEU A 143 7.12 5.06 10.98
N GLY A 144 7.24 5.35 12.27
CA GLY A 144 7.69 6.66 12.77
C GLY A 144 9.16 6.92 12.43
N TYR A 145 10.01 5.91 12.57
CA TYR A 145 11.40 5.97 12.14
C TYR A 145 11.50 6.18 10.62
N LEU A 146 10.78 5.38 9.82
CA LEU A 146 10.74 5.54 8.36
C LEU A 146 10.30 6.95 7.96
N THR A 147 9.31 7.52 8.65
CA THR A 147 8.84 8.89 8.38
C THR A 147 9.93 9.94 8.57
N LYS A 148 10.82 9.76 9.55
CA LYS A 148 11.87 10.74 9.89
C LYS A 148 13.15 10.59 9.06
N HIS A 149 13.47 9.36 8.67
CA HIS A 149 14.80 9.01 8.11
C HIS A 149 14.75 8.65 6.61
N ARG A 150 13.59 8.74 5.96
CA ARG A 150 13.44 8.47 4.54
C ARG A 150 14.18 9.48 3.66
N THR A 151 14.73 9.02 2.57
CA THR A 151 15.30 9.84 1.51
C THR A 151 14.30 9.97 0.38
N TYR A 152 13.98 11.20 -0.02
CA TYR A 152 13.07 11.44 -1.13
C TYR A 152 13.80 11.46 -2.47
N THR A 153 13.18 10.84 -3.47
CA THR A 153 13.56 10.97 -4.87
C THR A 153 12.61 12.00 -5.53
N PHE A 154 13.18 13.07 -6.06
CA PHE A 154 12.42 14.07 -6.80
C PHE A 154 12.18 13.60 -8.23
N PHE A 155 10.91 13.66 -8.64
CA PHE A 155 10.52 13.54 -10.04
C PHE A 155 9.60 14.70 -10.43
N LYS A 156 9.65 15.11 -11.70
CA LYS A 156 8.61 15.98 -12.26
C LYS A 156 7.25 15.30 -12.21
N PRO A 157 6.13 16.07 -12.21
CA PRO A 157 4.79 15.51 -12.08
C PRO A 157 4.49 14.33 -13.03
N GLU A 158 4.83 14.48 -14.32
CA GLU A 158 4.60 13.42 -15.32
C GLU A 158 5.33 12.12 -14.98
N TRP A 159 6.54 12.22 -14.41
CA TRP A 159 7.32 11.05 -14.04
C TRP A 159 6.84 10.41 -12.75
N VAL A 160 6.33 11.22 -11.78
CA VAL A 160 5.67 10.67 -10.58
C VAL A 160 4.41 9.91 -10.98
N ILE A 161 3.55 10.50 -11.83
CA ILE A 161 2.33 9.87 -12.32
C ILE A 161 2.67 8.54 -13.01
N TYR A 162 3.65 8.53 -13.90
CA TYR A 162 4.06 7.32 -14.62
C TYR A 162 4.66 6.26 -13.70
N ALA A 163 5.55 6.65 -12.78
CA ALA A 163 6.18 5.72 -11.85
C ALA A 163 5.16 5.08 -10.90
N VAL A 164 4.20 5.86 -10.41
CA VAL A 164 3.15 5.35 -9.53
C VAL A 164 2.16 4.49 -10.33
N TYR A 165 1.77 4.88 -11.54
CA TYR A 165 0.99 4.02 -12.45
C TYR A 165 1.59 2.62 -12.57
N LEU A 166 2.90 2.54 -12.83
CA LEU A 166 3.59 1.25 -12.91
C LEU A 166 3.57 0.50 -11.59
N SER A 167 3.77 1.21 -10.47
CA SER A 167 3.75 0.61 -9.13
C SER A 167 2.40 -0.03 -8.82
N GLU A 168 1.29 0.69 -9.02
CA GLU A 168 -0.07 0.20 -8.81
C GLU A 168 -0.37 -1.03 -9.71
N LYS A 169 -0.03 -0.95 -10.99
CA LYS A 169 -0.25 -2.09 -11.91
C LYS A 169 0.64 -3.30 -11.56
N ILE A 170 1.87 -3.09 -11.09
CA ILE A 170 2.71 -4.18 -10.58
C ILE A 170 2.10 -4.76 -9.30
N GLY A 171 1.60 -3.93 -8.39
CA GLY A 171 0.87 -4.33 -7.18
C GLY A 171 -0.32 -5.21 -7.53
N TYR A 172 -1.18 -4.73 -8.43
CA TYR A 172 -2.32 -5.50 -8.93
C TYR A 172 -1.92 -6.88 -9.45
N TRP A 173 -0.97 -6.96 -10.38
CA TRP A 173 -0.54 -8.22 -10.96
C TRP A 173 0.11 -9.16 -9.95
N ARG A 174 0.87 -8.63 -9.01
CA ARG A 174 1.47 -9.42 -7.93
C ARG A 174 0.40 -10.08 -7.07
N TYR A 175 -0.56 -9.32 -6.57
CA TYR A 175 -1.57 -9.83 -5.68
C TYR A 175 -2.56 -10.78 -6.38
N ILE A 176 -3.05 -10.42 -7.57
CA ILE A 176 -4.01 -11.27 -8.29
C ILE A 176 -3.37 -12.60 -8.77
N THR A 177 -2.07 -12.57 -9.12
CA THR A 177 -1.37 -13.79 -9.52
C THR A 177 -1.21 -14.75 -8.34
N ILE A 178 -0.84 -14.22 -7.16
CA ILE A 178 -0.76 -15.04 -5.93
C ILE A 178 -2.14 -15.60 -5.59
N TYR A 179 -3.17 -14.77 -5.58
CA TYR A 179 -4.54 -15.18 -5.27
C TYR A 179 -5.01 -16.32 -6.18
N ARG A 180 -4.92 -16.15 -7.50
CA ARG A 180 -5.33 -17.17 -8.47
C ARG A 180 -4.52 -18.45 -8.38
N HIS A 181 -3.24 -18.36 -8.04
CA HIS A 181 -2.43 -19.54 -7.81
C HIS A 181 -2.92 -20.31 -6.59
N LEU A 182 -3.23 -19.64 -5.50
CA LEU A 182 -3.71 -20.28 -4.26
C LEU A 182 -5.15 -20.79 -4.37
N GLU A 183 -6.00 -20.20 -5.23
CA GLU A 183 -7.31 -20.80 -5.57
C GLU A 183 -7.15 -22.19 -6.23
N GLN A 184 -6.13 -22.35 -7.09
CA GLN A 184 -5.84 -23.62 -7.77
C GLN A 184 -5.05 -24.59 -6.89
N HIS A 185 -4.33 -24.08 -5.91
CA HIS A 185 -3.41 -24.81 -5.05
C HIS A 185 -3.58 -24.41 -3.57
N PRO A 186 -4.77 -24.68 -2.96
CA PRO A 186 -5.05 -24.26 -1.59
C PRO A 186 -4.10 -24.87 -0.54
N GLU A 187 -3.42 -25.98 -0.88
CA GLU A 187 -2.40 -26.59 -0.04
C GLU A 187 -1.17 -25.70 0.20
N TYR A 188 -0.97 -24.67 -0.61
CA TYR A 188 0.12 -23.69 -0.44
C TYR A 188 -0.30 -22.49 0.39
N GLU A 189 -1.59 -22.32 0.68
CA GLU A 189 -2.04 -21.24 1.54
C GLU A 189 -1.64 -21.55 3.00
N PHE A 190 -0.70 -20.79 3.50
CA PHE A 190 -0.18 -20.98 4.86
C PHE A 190 -0.49 -19.82 5.81
N TYR A 191 -1.08 -18.73 5.32
CA TYR A 191 -1.42 -17.56 6.13
C TYR A 191 -2.63 -16.81 5.55
N PRO A 192 -3.61 -16.37 6.37
CA PRO A 192 -4.89 -15.83 5.90
C PRO A 192 -4.82 -14.53 5.12
N LEU A 193 -3.69 -13.80 5.15
CA LEU A 193 -3.49 -12.57 4.38
C LEU A 193 -3.79 -12.77 2.89
N PHE A 194 -3.45 -13.92 2.34
CA PHE A 194 -3.61 -14.21 0.91
C PHE A 194 -5.07 -14.20 0.46
N GLN A 195 -6.02 -14.49 1.36
CA GLN A 195 -7.46 -14.43 1.09
C GLN A 195 -7.95 -13.00 0.85
N MET A 196 -7.19 -12.00 1.32
CA MET A 196 -7.52 -10.59 1.13
C MET A 196 -7.08 -10.04 -0.24
N PHE A 197 -6.25 -10.78 -0.98
CA PHE A 197 -5.63 -10.28 -2.20
C PHE A 197 -6.61 -10.02 -3.34
N GLU A 198 -7.74 -10.72 -3.39
CA GLU A 198 -8.79 -10.42 -4.36
C GLU A 198 -9.35 -9.00 -4.18
N SER A 199 -9.72 -8.66 -2.96
CA SER A 199 -10.25 -7.33 -2.63
C SER A 199 -9.17 -6.24 -2.71
N TRP A 200 -7.93 -6.60 -2.32
CA TRP A 200 -6.78 -5.71 -2.44
C TRP A 200 -6.50 -5.32 -3.90
N CYS A 201 -6.58 -6.30 -4.82
CA CYS A 201 -6.44 -6.04 -6.25
C CYS A 201 -7.44 -5.04 -6.80
N GLN A 202 -8.64 -4.95 -6.23
CA GLN A 202 -9.64 -3.97 -6.65
C GLN A 202 -9.18 -2.54 -6.34
N ASP A 203 -8.55 -2.31 -5.19
CA ASP A 203 -7.97 -1.01 -4.83
C ASP A 203 -6.79 -0.67 -5.75
N GLU A 204 -5.82 -1.57 -5.90
CA GLU A 204 -4.66 -1.41 -6.79
C GLU A 204 -5.06 -1.12 -8.24
N ASN A 205 -6.09 -1.83 -8.75
CA ASN A 205 -6.57 -1.60 -10.09
C ASN A 205 -7.19 -0.21 -10.24
N ARG A 206 -8.01 0.21 -9.28
CA ARG A 206 -8.65 1.52 -9.25
C ARG A 206 -7.62 2.64 -9.19
N HIS A 207 -6.61 2.52 -8.32
CA HIS A 207 -5.49 3.45 -8.26
C HIS A 207 -4.76 3.52 -9.61
N GLY A 208 -4.44 2.37 -10.19
CA GLY A 208 -3.79 2.30 -11.50
C GLY A 208 -4.61 2.93 -12.63
N ASP A 209 -5.94 2.77 -12.62
CA ASP A 209 -6.81 3.37 -13.64
C ASP A 209 -6.89 4.88 -13.49
N ILE A 210 -6.87 5.42 -12.27
CA ILE A 210 -6.75 6.85 -12.02
C ILE A 210 -5.45 7.40 -12.60
N PHE A 211 -4.31 6.77 -12.30
CA PHE A 211 -3.03 7.22 -12.85
C PHE A 211 -2.98 7.09 -14.38
N LYS A 212 -3.62 6.07 -14.95
CA LYS A 212 -3.77 5.94 -16.41
C LYS A 212 -4.57 7.11 -17.00
N ALA A 213 -5.63 7.55 -16.32
CA ALA A 213 -6.41 8.70 -16.76
C ALA A 213 -5.66 10.04 -16.62
N LEU A 214 -4.64 10.10 -15.74
CA LEU A 214 -3.78 11.27 -15.56
C LEU A 214 -2.60 11.34 -16.55
N LEU A 215 -2.28 10.25 -17.27
CA LEU A 215 -1.23 10.19 -18.30
C LEU A 215 -1.73 10.72 -19.63
#